data_1f16295749586940535a8735490a1377
#
_entry.id   1f16295749586940535a8735490a1377
#
_cell.length_a   1.000
_cell.length_b   1.000
_cell.length_c   1.000
_cell.angle_alpha   90.00
_cell.angle_beta   90.00
_cell.angle_gamma   90.00
#
_symmetry.space_group_name_H-M   'P 1'
#
loop_
_entity.id
_entity.type
_entity.pdbx_description
1 polymer ?
#
loop_
_entity_poly.entity_id
_entity_poly.type
_entity_poly.pdbx_seq_one_letter_code
_entity_poly.pdbx_strand_id
1 'polypeptide(L)'
;KKDVMFGVKEETLGYNMQLGSGTYDALTGLTYVYSEDTYSYGAQISSVMRIGKNSKEYALGDIYKTNIWFAVPFNDKQTSFSISTELKSQTKISGHHKDIENIMSFAQDRDSSGSKRIDISLGINHIFNKIRAGVAYTIPTYNDVNGVQLDSENSLMFGLGTAF
;
A
#
# COMPACT_ATOMS: atom_id res chain seq x y z
N LYS A 1 -7.91 18.94 -11.41
CA LYS A 1 -7.28 20.25 -11.16
C LYS A 1 -6.32 20.52 -12.30
N LYS A 2 -6.52 21.62 -13.01
CA LYS A 2 -5.57 22.07 -14.03
C LYS A 2 -4.59 22.99 -13.34
N ASP A 3 -3.32 22.62 -13.33
CA ASP A 3 -2.26 23.47 -12.79
C ASP A 3 -1.47 24.11 -13.95
N VAL A 4 -1.35 25.43 -13.91
CA VAL A 4 -0.58 26.21 -14.87
C VAL A 4 0.87 26.25 -14.40
N MET A 5 1.75 25.61 -15.12
CA MET A 5 3.18 25.68 -14.87
C MET A 5 3.84 26.51 -15.99
N PHE A 6 4.32 27.70 -15.66
CA PHE A 6 5.12 28.59 -16.54
C PHE A 6 4.50 29.00 -17.88
N GLY A 7 3.22 29.40 -17.91
CA GLY A 7 2.62 30.03 -19.11
C GLY A 7 2.41 29.09 -20.30
N VAL A 8 2.54 27.79 -20.10
CA VAL A 8 2.25 26.73 -21.06
C VAL A 8 0.87 26.16 -20.75
N LYS A 9 0.12 25.75 -21.79
CA LYS A 9 -1.23 25.16 -21.72
C LYS A 9 -1.48 24.41 -20.42
N GLU A 10 -2.66 24.63 -19.81
CA GLU A 10 -3.15 23.87 -18.68
C GLU A 10 -3.09 22.36 -19.01
N GLU A 11 -2.13 21.65 -18.46
CA GLU A 11 -2.00 20.21 -18.62
C GLU A 11 -2.71 19.48 -17.48
N THR A 12 -3.37 18.38 -17.81
CA THR A 12 -3.99 17.52 -16.82
C THR A 12 -2.92 16.68 -16.15
N LEU A 13 -2.85 16.75 -14.81
CA LEU A 13 -1.92 15.92 -14.02
C LEU A 13 -2.16 14.42 -14.25
N GLY A 14 -1.08 13.64 -14.18
CA GLY A 14 -1.15 12.19 -14.29
C GLY A 14 -2.03 11.55 -13.21
N TYR A 15 -2.48 10.31 -13.44
CA TYR A 15 -3.41 9.59 -12.57
C TYR A 15 -2.92 9.49 -11.11
N ASN A 16 -1.62 9.29 -10.90
CA ASN A 16 -0.99 9.18 -9.59
C ASN A 16 -0.79 10.52 -8.87
N MET A 17 -0.98 11.63 -9.56
CA MET A 17 -0.88 13.01 -9.03
C MET A 17 -2.26 13.61 -8.71
N GLN A 18 -3.34 12.90 -9.00
CA GLN A 18 -4.70 13.32 -8.69
C GLN A 18 -5.00 13.12 -7.19
N LEU A 19 -5.76 14.05 -6.59
CA LEU A 19 -6.16 13.94 -5.19
C LEU A 19 -7.31 12.94 -5.03
N GLY A 20 -7.06 11.84 -4.32
CA GLY A 20 -8.06 10.81 -4.05
C GLY A 20 -8.43 9.98 -5.29
N SER A 21 -9.30 8.99 -5.09
CA SER A 21 -9.82 8.15 -6.17
C SER A 21 -10.95 8.82 -6.96
N GLY A 22 -11.71 9.68 -6.28
CA GLY A 22 -12.93 10.27 -6.81
C GLY A 22 -14.07 9.27 -7.02
N THR A 23 -13.90 8.02 -6.57
CA THR A 23 -14.89 6.94 -6.58
C THR A 23 -15.40 6.66 -5.16
N TYR A 24 -16.47 5.88 -5.04
CA TYR A 24 -16.79 5.23 -3.78
C TYR A 24 -15.91 3.99 -3.64
N ASP A 25 -15.24 3.86 -2.48
CA ASP A 25 -14.30 2.77 -2.26
C ASP A 25 -14.84 1.86 -1.15
N ALA A 26 -15.04 0.57 -1.48
CA ALA A 26 -15.37 -0.43 -0.49
C ALA A 26 -14.07 -1.02 0.09
N LEU A 27 -13.88 -0.85 1.41
CA LEU A 27 -12.76 -1.44 2.13
C LEU A 27 -13.27 -2.65 2.90
N THR A 28 -12.67 -3.80 2.65
CA THR A 28 -13.00 -5.04 3.35
C THR A 28 -11.74 -5.70 3.87
N GLY A 29 -11.87 -6.45 4.95
CA GLY A 29 -10.74 -7.20 5.50
C GLY A 29 -11.16 -8.22 6.52
N LEU A 30 -10.33 -9.26 6.65
CA LEU A 30 -10.45 -10.30 7.66
C LEU A 30 -9.07 -10.54 8.26
N THR A 31 -9.01 -10.61 9.58
CA THR A 31 -7.77 -10.86 10.30
C THR A 31 -7.96 -12.06 11.22
N TYR A 32 -7.02 -13.00 11.16
CA TYR A 32 -6.86 -14.09 12.10
C TYR A 32 -5.60 -13.89 12.92
N VAL A 33 -5.68 -14.05 14.22
CA VAL A 33 -4.54 -13.97 15.14
C VAL A 33 -4.60 -15.12 16.10
N TYR A 34 -3.47 -15.79 16.28
CA TYR A 34 -3.22 -16.75 17.34
C TYR A 34 -2.06 -16.26 18.19
N SER A 35 -2.19 -16.34 19.51
CA SER A 35 -1.15 -15.88 20.44
C SER A 35 -1.04 -16.79 21.63
N GLU A 36 0.17 -17.23 21.88
CA GLU A 36 0.59 -17.94 23.11
C GLU A 36 1.70 -17.15 23.82
N ASP A 37 2.12 -17.68 24.94
CA ASP A 37 3.15 -17.07 25.78
C ASP A 37 4.54 -17.02 25.10
N THR A 38 4.80 -17.92 24.17
CA THR A 38 6.11 -18.13 23.54
C THR A 38 6.15 -17.68 22.09
N TYR A 39 5.01 -17.53 21.42
CA TYR A 39 4.93 -17.09 20.03
C TYR A 39 3.54 -16.56 19.68
N SER A 40 3.47 -15.80 18.62
CA SER A 40 2.20 -15.41 18.00
C SER A 40 2.33 -15.45 16.48
N TYR A 41 1.25 -15.74 15.81
CA TYR A 41 1.18 -15.65 14.36
C TYR A 41 -0.20 -15.18 13.91
N GLY A 42 -0.29 -14.72 12.71
CA GLY A 42 -1.55 -14.32 12.14
C GLY A 42 -1.49 -14.13 10.65
N ALA A 43 -2.67 -13.96 10.09
CA ALA A 43 -2.86 -13.68 8.68
C ALA A 43 -3.97 -12.63 8.52
N GLN A 44 -3.80 -11.76 7.54
CA GLN A 44 -4.79 -10.76 7.18
C GLN A 44 -4.97 -10.74 5.68
N ILE A 45 -6.22 -10.72 5.24
CA ILE A 45 -6.59 -10.40 3.87
C ILE A 45 -7.36 -9.10 3.87
N SER A 46 -7.09 -8.23 2.92
CA SER A 46 -7.83 -6.97 2.78
C SER A 46 -7.96 -6.58 1.31
N SER A 47 -9.00 -5.82 1.01
CA SER A 47 -9.20 -5.28 -0.32
C SER A 47 -9.73 -3.85 -0.28
N VAL A 48 -9.38 -3.08 -1.32
CA VAL A 48 -9.97 -1.80 -1.63
C VAL A 48 -10.54 -1.92 -3.04
N MET A 49 -11.85 -1.98 -3.15
CA MET A 49 -12.57 -2.11 -4.43
C MET A 49 -13.16 -0.77 -4.82
N ARG A 50 -12.92 -0.33 -6.05
CA ARG A 50 -13.41 0.94 -6.60
C ARG A 50 -14.78 0.73 -7.22
N ILE A 51 -15.81 1.42 -6.70
CA ILE A 51 -17.18 1.28 -7.18
C ILE A 51 -17.48 2.40 -8.16
N GLY A 52 -17.75 2.01 -9.41
CA GLY A 52 -18.06 2.93 -10.48
C GLY A 52 -16.84 3.68 -11.02
N LYS A 53 -17.08 4.80 -11.65
CA LYS A 53 -16.07 5.72 -12.18
C LYS A 53 -16.25 7.10 -11.56
N ASN A 54 -15.16 7.85 -11.48
CA ASN A 54 -15.21 9.22 -11.02
C ASN A 54 -15.78 10.19 -12.09
N SER A 55 -15.93 11.46 -11.75
CA SER A 55 -16.44 12.52 -12.65
C SER A 55 -15.56 12.74 -13.90
N LYS A 56 -14.37 12.14 -13.95
CA LYS A 56 -13.41 12.17 -15.07
C LYS A 56 -13.42 10.89 -15.88
N GLU A 57 -14.39 9.98 -15.65
CA GLU A 57 -14.66 8.74 -16.40
C GLU A 57 -13.63 7.62 -16.22
N TYR A 58 -12.83 7.65 -15.16
CA TYR A 58 -11.93 6.55 -14.82
C TYR A 58 -12.09 6.11 -13.36
N ALA A 59 -11.57 4.93 -13.04
CA ALA A 59 -11.38 4.46 -11.68
C ALA A 59 -9.96 3.93 -11.51
N LEU A 60 -9.34 4.22 -10.36
CA LEU A 60 -8.05 3.62 -9.98
C LEU A 60 -8.19 2.11 -9.84
N GLY A 61 -7.07 1.39 -9.97
CA GLY A 61 -7.07 -0.05 -9.81
C GLY A 61 -7.46 -0.50 -8.40
N ASP A 62 -8.19 -1.62 -8.32
CA ASP A 62 -8.49 -2.29 -7.06
C ASP A 62 -7.21 -2.82 -6.42
N ILE A 63 -7.17 -2.83 -5.09
CA ILE A 63 -6.02 -3.28 -4.32
C ILE A 63 -6.43 -4.49 -3.49
N TYR A 64 -5.66 -5.57 -3.59
CA TYR A 64 -5.78 -6.77 -2.78
C TYR A 64 -4.48 -7.00 -2.05
N LYS A 65 -4.57 -7.28 -0.73
CA LYS A 65 -3.42 -7.55 0.11
C LYS A 65 -3.64 -8.81 0.93
N THR A 66 -2.59 -9.59 1.06
CA THR A 66 -2.50 -10.69 2.01
C THR A 66 -1.22 -10.50 2.82
N ASN A 67 -1.35 -10.45 4.12
CA ASN A 67 -0.21 -10.36 5.04
C ASN A 67 -0.23 -11.56 5.97
N ILE A 68 0.94 -12.18 6.17
CA ILE A 68 1.14 -13.27 7.12
C ILE A 68 2.33 -12.87 7.99
N TRP A 69 2.20 -13.07 9.30
CA TRP A 69 3.28 -12.73 10.24
C TRP A 69 3.46 -13.80 11.30
N PHE A 70 4.67 -13.84 11.81
CA PHE A 70 5.07 -14.64 12.96
C PHE A 70 5.91 -13.78 13.89
N ALA A 71 5.70 -13.89 15.20
CA ALA A 71 6.44 -13.12 16.19
C ALA A 71 6.76 -13.98 17.41
N VAL A 72 7.96 -13.75 17.96
CA VAL A 72 8.48 -14.42 19.15
C VAL A 72 8.80 -13.37 20.20
N PRO A 73 8.20 -13.44 21.40
CA PRO A 73 8.59 -12.61 22.53
C PRO A 73 9.96 -13.03 23.06
N PHE A 74 10.68 -12.06 23.53
CA PHE A 74 12.02 -12.20 24.11
C PHE A 74 12.12 -11.31 25.35
N ASN A 75 12.97 -11.68 26.31
CA ASN A 75 13.26 -10.89 27.47
C ASN A 75 11.98 -10.43 28.24
N ASP A 76 11.44 -11.33 29.05
CA ASP A 76 10.25 -11.10 29.90
C ASP A 76 8.99 -10.61 29.13
N LYS A 77 8.87 -10.97 27.87
CA LYS A 77 7.75 -10.59 26.97
C LYS A 77 7.65 -9.08 26.67
N GLN A 78 8.64 -8.30 27.07
CA GLN A 78 8.67 -6.86 26.77
C GLN A 78 9.15 -6.57 25.34
N THR A 79 10.03 -7.42 24.82
CA THR A 79 10.56 -7.30 23.46
C THR A 79 10.05 -8.45 22.61
N SER A 80 9.71 -8.19 21.34
CA SER A 80 9.38 -9.23 20.39
C SER A 80 10.06 -8.98 19.05
N PHE A 81 10.52 -10.08 18.44
CA PHE A 81 10.97 -10.10 17.05
C PHE A 81 9.85 -10.64 16.17
N SER A 82 9.72 -10.09 14.98
CA SER A 82 8.70 -10.51 14.03
C SER A 82 9.26 -10.60 12.61
N ILE A 83 8.71 -11.53 11.86
CA ILE A 83 8.87 -11.63 10.42
C ILE A 83 7.48 -11.61 9.79
N SER A 84 7.33 -10.91 8.69
CA SER A 84 6.08 -10.92 7.93
C SER A 84 6.33 -10.91 6.44
N THR A 85 5.34 -11.41 5.70
CA THR A 85 5.31 -11.36 4.24
C THR A 85 4.00 -10.73 3.80
N GLU A 86 4.07 -9.67 3.00
CA GLU A 86 2.90 -9.05 2.35
C GLU A 86 2.92 -9.34 0.86
N LEU A 87 1.83 -9.91 0.36
CA LEU A 87 1.52 -9.99 -1.07
C LEU A 87 0.52 -8.87 -1.39
N LYS A 88 0.87 -8.02 -2.33
CA LYS A 88 0.02 -6.94 -2.82
C LYS A 88 -0.23 -7.12 -4.31
N SER A 89 -1.48 -7.05 -4.72
CA SER A 89 -1.88 -7.00 -6.13
C SER A 89 -2.76 -5.79 -6.36
N GLN A 90 -2.43 -5.02 -7.37
CA GLN A 90 -3.22 -3.87 -7.80
C GLN A 90 -3.58 -4.04 -9.27
N THR A 91 -4.87 -3.92 -9.59
CA THR A 91 -5.33 -3.98 -10.97
C THR A 91 -4.99 -2.68 -11.72
N LYS A 92 -5.09 -2.71 -13.03
CA LYS A 92 -4.91 -1.51 -13.86
C LYS A 92 -6.04 -0.50 -13.64
N ILE A 93 -5.76 0.76 -13.95
CA ILE A 93 -6.76 1.83 -14.04
C ILE A 93 -7.78 1.45 -15.10
N SER A 94 -9.06 1.56 -14.77
CA SER A 94 -10.18 1.33 -15.69
C SER A 94 -10.75 2.65 -16.22
N GLY A 95 -11.15 2.67 -17.49
CA GLY A 95 -11.63 3.90 -18.14
C GLY A 95 -10.48 4.79 -18.62
N HIS A 96 -10.80 6.03 -18.97
CA HIS A 96 -9.84 7.01 -19.47
C HIS A 96 -10.24 8.39 -18.96
N HIS A 97 -9.25 9.17 -18.50
CA HIS A 97 -9.49 10.52 -18.03
C HIS A 97 -9.88 11.41 -19.21
N LYS A 98 -11.10 11.93 -19.21
CA LYS A 98 -11.68 12.65 -20.35
C LYS A 98 -10.93 13.92 -20.80
N ASP A 99 -10.12 14.50 -19.92
CA ASP A 99 -9.33 15.72 -20.23
C ASP A 99 -7.89 15.37 -20.66
N ILE A 100 -7.50 14.08 -20.74
CA ILE A 100 -6.22 13.63 -21.27
C ILE A 100 -6.43 13.21 -22.73
N GLU A 101 -6.25 14.14 -23.65
CA GLU A 101 -6.38 13.87 -25.09
C GLU A 101 -5.13 13.17 -25.67
N ASN A 102 -3.94 13.56 -25.20
CA ASN A 102 -2.66 13.00 -25.61
C ASN A 102 -1.85 12.59 -24.38
N ILE A 103 -1.26 11.40 -24.43
CA ILE A 103 -0.36 10.91 -23.37
C ILE A 103 1.00 11.58 -23.55
N MET A 104 1.34 12.51 -22.66
CA MET A 104 2.62 13.23 -22.67
C MET A 104 3.63 12.65 -21.69
N SER A 105 3.17 11.82 -20.74
CA SER A 105 4.03 11.16 -19.75
C SER A 105 3.47 9.80 -19.37
N PHE A 106 4.34 8.91 -18.86
CA PHE A 106 3.91 7.60 -18.33
C PHE A 106 2.91 7.72 -17.18
N ALA A 107 2.92 8.84 -16.44
CA ALA A 107 1.94 9.10 -15.37
C ALA A 107 0.52 9.35 -15.88
N GLN A 108 0.35 9.68 -17.17
CA GLN A 108 -0.93 9.84 -17.85
C GLN A 108 -1.36 8.57 -18.62
N ASP A 109 -0.48 7.57 -18.70
CA ASP A 109 -0.77 6.29 -19.35
C ASP A 109 -1.39 5.31 -18.34
N ARG A 110 -2.65 4.95 -18.55
CA ARG A 110 -3.36 3.97 -17.72
C ARG A 110 -2.75 2.57 -17.80
N ASP A 111 -2.12 2.22 -18.95
CA ASP A 111 -1.51 0.91 -19.16
C ASP A 111 -0.19 0.79 -18.35
N SER A 112 0.39 1.91 -17.96
CA SER A 112 1.49 2.02 -17.01
C SER A 112 0.97 2.06 -15.56
N SER A 113 -0.01 1.22 -15.22
CA SER A 113 -0.61 1.10 -13.90
C SER A 113 -0.88 -0.35 -13.53
N GLY A 114 -1.08 -0.59 -12.22
CA GLY A 114 -1.24 -1.95 -11.70
C GLY A 114 0.10 -2.68 -11.51
N SER A 115 0.14 -3.51 -10.47
CA SER A 115 1.38 -4.22 -10.08
C SER A 115 1.07 -5.43 -9.22
N LYS A 116 2.05 -6.35 -9.13
CA LYS A 116 2.10 -7.41 -8.13
C LYS A 116 3.41 -7.30 -7.37
N ARG A 117 3.35 -7.34 -6.04
CA ARG A 117 4.52 -7.16 -5.20
C ARG A 117 4.50 -8.15 -4.04
N ILE A 118 5.69 -8.63 -3.66
CA ILE A 118 5.92 -9.43 -2.46
C ILE A 118 6.99 -8.72 -1.65
N ASP A 119 6.64 -8.39 -0.41
CA ASP A 119 7.53 -7.76 0.54
C ASP A 119 7.80 -8.70 1.72
N ILE A 120 9.04 -8.75 2.20
CA ILE A 120 9.41 -9.40 3.46
C ILE A 120 9.81 -8.31 4.44
N SER A 121 9.25 -8.36 5.66
CA SER A 121 9.58 -7.40 6.70
C SER A 121 10.11 -8.10 7.94
N LEU A 122 11.14 -7.50 8.54
CA LEU A 122 11.69 -7.89 9.84
C LEU A 122 11.38 -6.78 10.83
N GLY A 123 10.83 -7.13 11.98
CA GLY A 123 10.39 -6.16 12.98
C GLY A 123 10.88 -6.47 14.38
N ILE A 124 11.09 -5.41 15.15
CA ILE A 124 11.35 -5.46 16.58
C ILE A 124 10.35 -4.52 17.25
N ASN A 125 9.70 -5.02 18.29
CA ASN A 125 8.82 -4.22 19.13
C ASN A 125 9.27 -4.31 20.58
N HIS A 126 9.15 -3.21 21.31
CA HIS A 126 9.41 -3.17 22.74
C HIS A 126 8.29 -2.44 23.47
N ILE A 127 7.92 -2.95 24.64
CA ILE A 127 6.84 -2.39 25.47
C ILE A 127 7.48 -1.76 26.71
N PHE A 128 7.30 -0.44 26.85
CA PHE A 128 7.67 0.35 28.02
C PHE A 128 6.39 0.70 28.80
N ASN A 129 6.08 0.00 29.87
CA ASN A 129 4.82 0.16 30.59
C ASN A 129 3.60 0.00 29.67
N LYS A 130 2.96 1.11 29.28
CA LYS A 130 1.80 1.15 28.38
C LYS A 130 2.15 1.64 26.97
N ILE A 131 3.39 1.98 26.71
CA ILE A 131 3.84 2.47 25.40
C ILE A 131 4.54 1.33 24.67
N ARG A 132 4.09 1.05 23.44
CA ARG A 132 4.75 0.14 22.53
C ARG A 132 5.50 0.94 21.47
N ALA A 133 6.80 0.71 21.38
CA ALA A 133 7.63 1.22 20.29
C ALA A 133 8.03 0.08 19.37
N GLY A 134 8.04 0.32 18.07
CA GLY A 134 8.42 -0.69 17.09
C GLY A 134 9.19 -0.11 15.92
N VAL A 135 10.05 -0.94 15.35
CA VAL A 135 10.80 -0.69 14.12
C VAL A 135 10.61 -1.88 13.20
N ALA A 136 10.36 -1.63 11.93
CA ALA A 136 10.29 -2.66 10.91
C ALA A 136 11.10 -2.24 9.68
N TYR A 137 11.90 -3.18 9.15
CA TYR A 137 12.63 -3.05 7.91
C TYR A 137 12.00 -3.96 6.86
N THR A 138 11.60 -3.38 5.74
CA THR A 138 10.90 -4.09 4.66
C THR A 138 11.76 -4.12 3.41
N ILE A 139 11.86 -5.30 2.83
CA ILE A 139 12.61 -5.61 1.61
C ILE A 139 11.61 -6.08 0.56
N PRO A 140 11.44 -5.36 -0.57
CA PRO A 140 10.69 -5.88 -1.70
C PRO A 140 11.48 -7.03 -2.36
N THR A 141 10.92 -8.23 -2.37
CA THR A 141 11.57 -9.43 -2.93
C THR A 141 11.08 -9.77 -4.32
N TYR A 142 9.91 -9.27 -4.68
CA TYR A 142 9.34 -9.42 -6.02
C TYR A 142 8.53 -8.18 -6.35
N ASN A 143 8.73 -7.65 -7.55
CA ASN A 143 7.98 -6.51 -8.08
C ASN A 143 7.73 -6.71 -9.58
N ASP A 144 6.47 -6.89 -9.94
CA ASP A 144 6.01 -7.01 -11.33
C ASP A 144 5.05 -5.86 -11.62
N VAL A 145 5.45 -4.95 -12.46
CA VAL A 145 4.71 -3.74 -12.79
C VAL A 145 4.30 -3.73 -14.26
N ASN A 146 3.13 -3.19 -14.53
CA ASN A 146 2.69 -3.00 -15.90
C ASN A 146 3.25 -1.68 -16.47
N GLY A 147 3.91 -1.75 -17.63
CA GLY A 147 4.47 -0.57 -18.29
C GLY A 147 5.60 0.09 -17.49
N VAL A 148 5.68 1.41 -17.56
CA VAL A 148 6.74 2.20 -16.91
C VAL A 148 6.23 2.74 -15.59
N GLN A 149 6.77 2.23 -14.48
CA GLN A 149 6.46 2.67 -13.12
C GLN A 149 7.75 2.81 -12.29
N LEU A 150 7.66 3.55 -11.18
CA LEU A 150 8.75 3.62 -10.21
C LEU A 150 8.89 2.27 -9.51
N ASP A 151 10.11 1.83 -9.35
CA ASP A 151 10.42 0.63 -8.57
C ASP A 151 10.30 0.89 -7.07
N SER A 152 10.07 -0.17 -6.31
CA SER A 152 9.97 -0.11 -4.85
C SER A 152 11.32 -0.44 -4.24
N GLU A 153 11.79 0.43 -3.35
CA GLU A 153 13.03 0.22 -2.60
C GLU A 153 12.74 -0.23 -1.15
N ASN A 154 13.80 -0.59 -0.46
CA ASN A 154 13.76 -0.94 0.95
C ASN A 154 13.18 0.22 1.77
N SER A 155 12.42 -0.12 2.80
CA SER A 155 11.81 0.88 3.67
C SER A 155 12.03 0.58 5.15
N LEU A 156 12.12 1.64 5.95
CA LEU A 156 12.20 1.58 7.40
C LEU A 156 10.98 2.28 7.98
N MET A 157 10.26 1.57 8.85
CA MET A 157 9.05 2.07 9.51
C MET A 157 9.28 2.15 11.02
N PHE A 158 8.84 3.25 11.63
CA PHE A 158 8.78 3.42 13.07
C PHE A 158 7.33 3.53 13.51
N GLY A 159 6.97 2.83 14.59
CA GLY A 159 5.64 2.84 15.15
C GLY A 159 5.65 3.13 16.64
N LEU A 160 4.71 3.95 17.09
CA LEU A 160 4.42 4.17 18.52
C LEU A 160 2.93 3.91 18.75
N GLY A 161 2.63 3.20 19.82
CA GLY A 161 1.26 2.90 20.21
C GLY A 161 1.13 2.87 21.73
N THR A 162 -0.09 3.04 22.23
CA THR A 162 -0.40 2.91 23.66
C THR A 162 -1.64 2.05 23.83
N ALA A 163 -1.65 1.24 24.90
CA ALA A 163 -2.82 0.48 25.34
C ALA A 163 -3.35 1.11 26.65
N PHE A 164 -4.65 1.31 26.72
CA PHE A 164 -5.37 1.88 27.86
C PHE A 164 -5.91 0.78 28.77
#